data_df1419fd20eaa9e7813d6c99dfb6c357
#
_entry.id   df1419fd20eaa9e7813d6c99dfb6c357
#
_cell.length_a   1.000
_cell.length_b   1.000
_cell.length_c   1.000
_cell.angle_alpha   90.00
_cell.angle_beta   90.00
_cell.angle_gamma   90.00
#
_symmetry.space_group_name_H-M   'P 1'
#
loop_
_entity.id
_entity.type
_entity.pdbx_description
1 polymer ?
#
loop_
_entity_poly.entity_id
_entity_poly.type
_entity_poly.pdbx_seq_one_letter_code
_entity_poly.pdbx_strand_id
1 'polypeptide(L)'
;MRNKAVALISGGLDSVLAARVVMEQGYEVTGLYFTSPFSKSYGSEELTPAVTVSRSIGTDLRVMDLGQPYIDLIRSPKHGYGKNINPCIDCKIHMLERAKVVMDEIGAPFVVTGEVLGQRPMSQRRDTLHIIERDAGLKGLILRPLSAALLPPTRAEQDGLIARDKLLGISGRSRTVQLQLAERFGIQGFSTPAGGCLLTDKNFAEKLRDLFHDQETITPHDIQLLTVGRHFRFDNGVKIVLGRNNRENHILMALAARGYHLFMPHGFPGPVALFSGTPDPEVMQAIGRLIITYSKQAPGQVRRIRFGSEIFDPGDPLPIQSMGLKKIGTKH
;
A
#
# COMPACT_ATOMS: atom_id res chain seq x y z
N MET A 1 -11.86 -19.59 -30.92
CA MET A 1 -11.67 -18.44 -30.02
C MET A 1 -10.61 -18.85 -28.99
N ARG A 2 -9.66 -18.00 -28.67
CA ARG A 2 -8.70 -18.33 -27.57
C ARG A 2 -9.46 -18.30 -26.23
N ASN A 3 -9.23 -19.32 -25.40
CA ASN A 3 -9.79 -19.34 -24.05
C ASN A 3 -9.19 -18.19 -23.24
N LYS A 4 -10.02 -17.41 -22.55
CA LYS A 4 -9.57 -16.23 -21.77
C LYS A 4 -9.63 -16.50 -20.28
N ALA A 5 -8.70 -15.92 -19.54
CA ALA A 5 -8.73 -15.90 -18.07
C ALA A 5 -8.27 -14.55 -17.54
N VAL A 6 -8.73 -14.17 -16.34
CA VAL A 6 -8.25 -12.98 -15.62
C VAL A 6 -7.33 -13.43 -14.49
N ALA A 7 -6.17 -12.80 -14.32
CA ALA A 7 -5.25 -13.13 -13.24
C ALA A 7 -4.89 -11.90 -12.39
N LEU A 8 -4.93 -12.03 -11.07
CA LEU A 8 -4.40 -11.00 -10.16
C LEU A 8 -2.88 -11.08 -10.12
N ILE A 9 -2.20 -10.09 -10.66
CA ILE A 9 -0.73 -10.02 -10.74
C ILE A 9 -0.21 -8.95 -9.77
N SER A 10 0.47 -9.36 -8.71
CA SER A 10 1.05 -8.45 -7.72
C SER A 10 2.52 -8.11 -7.97
N GLY A 11 3.13 -8.68 -9.00
CA GLY A 11 4.58 -8.63 -9.22
C GLY A 11 5.38 -9.60 -8.35
N GLY A 12 4.74 -10.31 -7.44
CA GLY A 12 5.34 -11.38 -6.66
C GLY A 12 5.33 -12.72 -7.39
N LEU A 13 6.29 -13.60 -7.08
CA LEU A 13 6.52 -14.89 -7.75
C LEU A 13 5.24 -15.72 -7.87
N ASP A 14 4.49 -15.89 -6.78
CA ASP A 14 3.33 -16.79 -6.77
C ASP A 14 2.23 -16.34 -7.77
N SER A 15 2.00 -15.03 -7.89
CA SER A 15 0.98 -14.51 -8.82
C SER A 15 1.35 -14.75 -10.28
N VAL A 16 2.62 -14.63 -10.59
CA VAL A 16 3.13 -14.85 -11.96
C VAL A 16 3.15 -16.32 -12.32
N LEU A 17 3.58 -17.17 -11.40
CA LEU A 17 3.56 -18.63 -11.60
C LEU A 17 2.12 -19.12 -11.81
N ALA A 18 1.16 -18.61 -11.04
CA ALA A 18 -0.25 -18.97 -11.20
C ALA A 18 -0.77 -18.63 -12.61
N ALA A 19 -0.45 -17.43 -13.11
CA ALA A 19 -0.79 -17.02 -14.47
C ALA A 19 -0.10 -17.93 -15.50
N ARG A 20 1.19 -18.20 -15.34
CA ARG A 20 1.96 -19.05 -16.26
C ARG A 20 1.45 -20.47 -16.35
N VAL A 21 1.06 -21.09 -15.23
CA VAL A 21 0.48 -22.45 -15.19
C VAL A 21 -0.82 -22.52 -16.01
N VAL A 22 -1.62 -21.46 -16.01
CA VAL A 22 -2.87 -21.37 -16.80
C VAL A 22 -2.56 -21.12 -18.28
N MET A 23 -1.57 -20.29 -18.59
CA MET A 23 -1.12 -20.04 -19.96
C MET A 23 -0.58 -21.32 -20.63
N GLU A 24 0.13 -22.19 -19.87
CA GLU A 24 0.59 -23.51 -20.37
C GLU A 24 -0.58 -24.43 -20.79
N GLN A 25 -1.79 -24.16 -20.36
CA GLN A 25 -3.00 -24.87 -20.77
C GLN A 25 -3.75 -24.16 -21.93
N GLY A 26 -3.10 -23.20 -22.58
CA GLY A 26 -3.63 -22.54 -23.79
C GLY A 26 -4.56 -21.36 -23.54
N TYR A 27 -4.59 -20.81 -22.33
CA TYR A 27 -5.35 -19.62 -22.01
C TYR A 27 -4.58 -18.34 -22.34
N GLU A 28 -5.29 -17.37 -22.90
CA GLU A 28 -4.87 -15.97 -22.96
C GLU A 28 -5.23 -15.31 -21.62
N VAL A 29 -4.21 -14.85 -20.88
CA VAL A 29 -4.40 -14.31 -19.55
C VAL A 29 -4.33 -12.78 -19.58
N THR A 30 -5.38 -12.11 -19.12
CA THR A 30 -5.37 -10.68 -18.81
C THR A 30 -4.98 -10.48 -17.35
N GLY A 31 -3.81 -9.90 -17.10
CA GLY A 31 -3.32 -9.58 -15.76
C GLY A 31 -3.99 -8.32 -15.19
N LEU A 32 -4.34 -8.34 -13.92
CA LEU A 32 -4.80 -7.17 -13.18
C LEU A 32 -3.81 -6.83 -12.07
N TYR A 33 -3.30 -5.62 -12.09
CA TYR A 33 -2.49 -5.05 -11.04
C TYR A 33 -3.24 -3.94 -10.34
N PHE A 34 -3.42 -4.06 -9.03
CA PHE A 34 -4.13 -3.07 -8.23
C PHE A 34 -3.16 -2.13 -7.53
N THR A 35 -3.36 -0.82 -7.74
CA THR A 35 -2.70 0.25 -6.99
C THR A 35 -3.63 0.83 -5.95
N SER A 36 -3.08 1.41 -4.91
CA SER A 36 -3.86 2.11 -3.88
C SER A 36 -2.99 3.17 -3.20
N PRO A 37 -3.60 4.16 -2.55
CA PRO A 37 -2.87 5.18 -1.78
C PRO A 37 -1.95 4.59 -0.69
N PHE A 38 -2.19 3.34 -0.27
CA PHE A 38 -1.39 2.61 0.70
C PHE A 38 -0.23 1.81 0.06
N SER A 39 -0.08 1.88 -1.25
CA SER A 39 1.03 1.24 -1.97
C SER A 39 2.25 2.16 -1.97
N LYS A 40 3.45 1.60 -1.76
CA LYS A 40 4.70 2.39 -1.77
C LYS A 40 4.97 3.09 -3.11
N SER A 41 4.47 2.53 -4.20
CA SER A 41 4.62 3.02 -5.57
C SER A 41 3.42 3.84 -6.06
N TYR A 42 2.48 4.22 -5.19
CA TYR A 42 1.31 4.99 -5.60
C TYR A 42 1.71 6.35 -6.16
N GLY A 43 1.21 6.68 -7.35
CA GLY A 43 1.57 7.91 -8.05
C GLY A 43 2.99 7.95 -8.64
N SER A 44 3.74 6.84 -8.60
CA SER A 44 5.05 6.72 -9.25
C SER A 44 4.88 6.32 -10.71
N GLU A 45 5.65 6.96 -11.61
CA GLU A 45 5.78 6.57 -13.02
C GLU A 45 6.74 5.38 -13.23
N GLU A 46 7.45 4.97 -12.17
CA GLU A 46 8.37 3.84 -12.25
C GLU A 46 7.66 2.54 -12.62
N LEU A 47 8.25 1.78 -13.54
CA LEU A 47 7.77 0.45 -13.90
C LEU A 47 7.78 -0.43 -12.65
N THR A 48 6.59 -0.79 -12.19
CA THR A 48 6.46 -1.69 -11.03
C THR A 48 6.97 -3.10 -11.40
N PRO A 49 7.45 -3.90 -10.44
CA PRO A 49 7.78 -5.29 -10.67
C PRO A 49 6.67 -6.08 -11.38
N ALA A 50 5.40 -5.70 -11.15
CA ALA A 50 4.27 -6.31 -11.83
C ALA A 50 4.31 -6.11 -13.34
N VAL A 51 4.63 -4.90 -13.82
CA VAL A 51 4.76 -4.60 -15.26
C VAL A 51 5.91 -5.38 -15.88
N THR A 52 7.09 -5.35 -15.23
CA THR A 52 8.27 -6.07 -15.73
C THR A 52 8.01 -7.56 -15.88
N VAL A 53 7.45 -8.16 -14.84
CA VAL A 53 7.19 -9.59 -14.80
C VAL A 53 6.06 -10.01 -15.75
N SER A 54 5.00 -9.21 -15.88
CA SER A 54 3.91 -9.51 -16.84
C SER A 54 4.43 -9.53 -18.27
N ARG A 55 5.31 -8.58 -18.62
CA ARG A 55 5.96 -8.57 -19.94
C ARG A 55 6.82 -9.82 -20.17
N SER A 56 7.55 -10.28 -19.16
CA SER A 56 8.42 -11.45 -19.28
C SER A 56 7.65 -12.74 -19.57
N ILE A 57 6.40 -12.86 -19.16
CA ILE A 57 5.52 -14.00 -19.44
C ILE A 57 4.56 -13.75 -20.61
N GLY A 58 4.61 -12.58 -21.26
CA GLY A 58 3.74 -12.24 -22.38
C GLY A 58 2.28 -12.02 -22.01
N THR A 59 2.01 -11.56 -20.76
CA THR A 59 0.66 -11.25 -20.29
C THR A 59 0.36 -9.76 -20.44
N ASP A 60 -0.79 -9.43 -21.04
CA ASP A 60 -1.32 -8.06 -21.00
C ASP A 60 -1.70 -7.68 -19.58
N LEU A 61 -1.29 -6.49 -19.11
CA LEU A 61 -1.49 -6.03 -17.75
C LEU A 61 -2.32 -4.76 -17.71
N ARG A 62 -3.50 -4.84 -17.09
CA ARG A 62 -4.34 -3.69 -16.77
C ARG A 62 -4.02 -3.22 -15.35
N VAL A 63 -3.66 -1.93 -15.22
CA VAL A 63 -3.44 -1.29 -13.93
C VAL A 63 -4.74 -0.64 -13.48
N MET A 64 -5.19 -0.96 -12.28
CA MET A 64 -6.43 -0.46 -11.70
C MET A 64 -6.16 0.22 -10.36
N ASP A 65 -6.57 1.48 -10.23
CA ASP A 65 -6.53 2.17 -8.94
C ASP A 65 -7.78 1.82 -8.12
N LEU A 66 -7.56 1.44 -6.87
CA LEU A 66 -8.65 1.16 -5.92
C LEU A 66 -9.29 2.43 -5.37
N GLY A 67 -8.59 3.58 -5.44
CA GLY A 67 -9.12 4.91 -5.18
C GLY A 67 -9.77 5.13 -3.81
N GLN A 68 -10.73 6.05 -3.78
CA GLN A 68 -11.45 6.45 -2.57
C GLN A 68 -12.23 5.30 -1.90
N PRO A 69 -12.96 4.42 -2.64
CA PRO A 69 -13.68 3.31 -2.01
C PRO A 69 -12.80 2.39 -1.16
N TYR A 70 -11.52 2.30 -1.50
CA TYR A 70 -10.57 1.50 -0.73
C TYR A 70 -10.14 2.18 0.58
N ILE A 71 -10.06 3.52 0.59
CA ILE A 71 -9.81 4.28 1.83
C ILE A 71 -10.98 4.08 2.81
N ASP A 72 -12.21 4.15 2.31
CA ASP A 72 -13.43 3.97 3.11
C ASP A 72 -13.52 2.54 3.67
N LEU A 73 -13.17 1.54 2.85
CA LEU A 73 -13.06 0.14 3.29
C LEU A 73 -12.03 -0.04 4.42
N ILE A 74 -10.85 0.58 4.30
CA ILE A 74 -9.82 0.51 5.34
C ILE A 74 -10.30 1.15 6.63
N ARG A 75 -11.11 2.21 6.57
CA ARG A 75 -11.67 2.88 7.75
C ARG A 75 -12.65 1.99 8.53
N SER A 76 -13.48 1.22 7.82
CA SER A 76 -14.54 0.39 8.44
C SER A 76 -14.68 -0.96 7.74
N PRO A 77 -13.70 -1.87 7.92
CA PRO A 77 -13.75 -3.18 7.27
C PRO A 77 -14.81 -4.09 7.90
N LYS A 78 -15.55 -4.81 7.08
CA LYS A 78 -16.60 -5.76 7.50
C LYS A 78 -16.04 -6.92 8.35
N HIS A 79 -14.85 -7.44 7.98
CA HIS A 79 -14.21 -8.58 8.62
C HIS A 79 -13.15 -8.16 9.66
N GLY A 80 -13.07 -6.85 9.95
CA GLY A 80 -12.12 -6.31 10.92
C GLY A 80 -10.67 -6.30 10.44
N TYR A 81 -9.79 -6.01 11.38
CA TYR A 81 -8.37 -5.90 11.11
C TYR A 81 -7.58 -7.11 11.56
N GLY A 82 -6.54 -7.41 10.83
CA GLY A 82 -5.49 -8.30 11.27
C GLY A 82 -4.37 -7.56 12.02
N LYS A 83 -3.13 -7.75 11.57
CA LYS A 83 -2.00 -7.05 12.18
C LYS A 83 -2.15 -5.54 11.98
N ASN A 84 -2.18 -4.79 13.08
CA ASN A 84 -2.34 -3.33 13.15
C ASN A 84 -3.67 -2.84 12.55
N ILE A 85 -3.66 -2.28 11.32
CA ILE A 85 -4.84 -1.73 10.65
C ILE A 85 -5.05 -2.39 9.26
N ASN A 86 -4.60 -3.63 9.10
CA ASN A 86 -4.63 -4.32 7.82
C ASN A 86 -5.87 -5.20 7.67
N PRO A 87 -6.88 -4.85 6.84
CA PRO A 87 -8.08 -5.64 6.61
C PRO A 87 -7.87 -6.64 5.45
N CYS A 88 -6.96 -7.60 5.59
CA CYS A 88 -6.55 -8.50 4.51
C CYS A 88 -7.72 -9.21 3.80
N ILE A 89 -8.79 -9.56 4.52
CA ILE A 89 -9.96 -10.25 3.97
C ILE A 89 -10.74 -9.29 3.07
N ASP A 90 -11.13 -8.14 3.62
CA ASP A 90 -11.91 -7.14 2.87
C ASP A 90 -11.13 -6.58 1.68
N CYS A 91 -9.81 -6.38 1.83
CA CYS A 91 -8.92 -6.01 0.75
C CYS A 91 -8.97 -7.01 -0.42
N LYS A 92 -8.95 -8.30 -0.11
CA LYS A 92 -9.05 -9.37 -1.12
C LYS A 92 -10.42 -9.41 -1.77
N ILE A 93 -11.48 -9.30 -1.00
CA ILE A 93 -12.86 -9.25 -1.52
C ILE A 93 -12.98 -8.10 -2.50
N HIS A 94 -12.57 -6.88 -2.12
CA HIS A 94 -12.68 -5.70 -2.98
C HIS A 94 -11.89 -5.84 -4.31
N MET A 95 -10.65 -6.37 -4.26
CA MET A 95 -9.88 -6.64 -5.48
C MET A 95 -10.56 -7.69 -6.38
N LEU A 96 -11.17 -8.71 -5.79
CA LEU A 96 -11.85 -9.77 -6.54
C LEU A 96 -13.18 -9.31 -7.13
N GLU A 97 -13.93 -8.45 -6.44
CA GLU A 97 -15.11 -7.79 -7.01
C GLU A 97 -14.75 -6.97 -8.26
N ARG A 98 -13.64 -6.23 -8.20
CA ARG A 98 -13.13 -5.49 -9.39
C ARG A 98 -12.66 -6.45 -10.49
N ALA A 99 -12.01 -7.55 -10.13
CA ALA A 99 -11.61 -8.59 -11.09
C ALA A 99 -12.81 -9.28 -11.75
N LYS A 100 -13.91 -9.47 -11.01
CA LYS A 100 -15.17 -10.00 -11.55
C LYS A 100 -15.73 -9.12 -12.67
N VAL A 101 -15.71 -7.81 -12.51
CA VAL A 101 -16.15 -6.87 -13.55
C VAL A 101 -15.36 -7.08 -14.84
N VAL A 102 -14.02 -7.20 -14.74
CA VAL A 102 -13.18 -7.45 -15.92
C VAL A 102 -13.41 -8.86 -16.49
N MET A 103 -13.61 -9.85 -15.64
CA MET A 103 -13.93 -11.22 -16.03
C MET A 103 -15.20 -11.26 -16.90
N ASP A 104 -16.26 -10.58 -16.43
CA ASP A 104 -17.53 -10.48 -17.15
C ASP A 104 -17.38 -9.68 -18.47
N GLU A 105 -16.60 -8.57 -18.46
CA GLU A 105 -16.31 -7.74 -19.65
C GLU A 105 -15.65 -8.51 -20.77
N ILE A 106 -14.63 -9.32 -20.47
CA ILE A 106 -13.88 -10.06 -21.49
C ILE A 106 -14.44 -11.46 -21.78
N GLY A 107 -15.48 -11.88 -21.07
CA GLY A 107 -16.08 -13.21 -21.18
C GLY A 107 -15.16 -14.33 -20.68
N ALA A 108 -14.35 -14.07 -19.65
CA ALA A 108 -13.50 -15.09 -19.03
C ALA A 108 -14.32 -15.97 -18.07
N PRO A 109 -14.13 -17.31 -18.07
CA PRO A 109 -14.92 -18.20 -17.21
C PRO A 109 -14.47 -18.23 -15.74
N PHE A 110 -13.30 -17.72 -15.40
CA PHE A 110 -12.75 -17.73 -14.04
C PHE A 110 -11.67 -16.68 -13.81
N VAL A 111 -11.40 -16.43 -12.53
CA VAL A 111 -10.31 -15.59 -12.05
C VAL A 111 -9.20 -16.46 -11.47
N VAL A 112 -7.94 -16.10 -11.77
CA VAL A 112 -6.72 -16.78 -11.28
C VAL A 112 -6.08 -15.97 -10.19
N THR A 113 -5.69 -16.61 -9.09
CA THR A 113 -4.90 -15.98 -8.03
C THR A 113 -3.67 -16.82 -7.67
N GLY A 114 -2.58 -16.15 -7.29
CA GLY A 114 -1.35 -16.78 -6.79
C GLY A 114 -1.41 -17.10 -5.29
N GLU A 115 -2.59 -17.33 -4.73
CA GLU A 115 -2.73 -17.69 -3.33
C GLU A 115 -2.28 -19.14 -3.10
N VAL A 116 -1.44 -19.33 -2.08
CA VAL A 116 -0.94 -20.65 -1.66
C VAL A 116 -1.52 -20.99 -0.30
N LEU A 117 -2.14 -22.16 -0.19
CA LEU A 117 -2.80 -22.62 1.03
C LEU A 117 -1.83 -22.63 2.22
N GLY A 118 -2.19 -21.93 3.31
CA GLY A 118 -1.39 -21.86 4.53
C GLY A 118 -0.14 -20.95 4.46
N GLN A 119 0.14 -20.29 3.34
CA GLN A 119 1.30 -19.40 3.22
C GLN A 119 1.13 -18.11 4.03
N ARG A 120 -0.08 -17.53 4.03
CA ARG A 120 -0.42 -16.34 4.83
C ARG A 120 -1.44 -16.69 5.90
N PRO A 121 -1.15 -16.41 7.20
CA PRO A 121 -1.94 -16.94 8.32
C PRO A 121 -3.37 -16.38 8.39
N MET A 122 -3.65 -15.23 7.76
CA MET A 122 -4.97 -14.63 7.79
C MET A 122 -5.79 -14.92 6.53
N SER A 123 -5.27 -14.59 5.35
CA SER A 123 -6.05 -14.58 4.12
C SER A 123 -5.94 -15.86 3.29
N GLN A 124 -5.06 -16.81 3.66
CA GLN A 124 -4.81 -18.03 2.88
C GLN A 124 -5.06 -19.32 3.71
N ARG A 125 -5.96 -19.24 4.68
CA ARG A 125 -6.52 -20.41 5.35
C ARG A 125 -7.73 -20.90 4.57
N ARG A 126 -8.03 -22.19 4.65
CA ARG A 126 -9.12 -22.80 3.90
C ARG A 126 -10.47 -22.12 4.14
N ASP A 127 -10.80 -21.90 5.40
CA ASP A 127 -12.01 -21.20 5.84
C ASP A 127 -12.09 -19.77 5.29
N THR A 128 -10.99 -19.03 5.37
CA THR A 128 -10.90 -17.66 4.88
C THR A 128 -11.01 -17.57 3.37
N LEU A 129 -10.40 -18.51 2.63
CA LEU A 129 -10.54 -18.56 1.16
C LEU A 129 -12.01 -18.74 0.75
N HIS A 130 -12.79 -19.56 1.47
CA HIS A 130 -14.23 -19.70 1.21
C HIS A 130 -15.04 -18.45 1.53
N ILE A 131 -14.70 -17.74 2.62
CA ILE A 131 -15.34 -16.45 2.96
C ILE A 131 -15.10 -15.44 1.85
N ILE A 132 -13.85 -15.31 1.41
CA ILE A 132 -13.46 -14.37 0.33
C ILE A 132 -14.22 -14.71 -0.97
N GLU A 133 -14.28 -15.96 -1.38
CA GLU A 133 -15.03 -16.38 -2.58
C GLU A 133 -16.52 -16.06 -2.50
N ARG A 134 -17.13 -16.39 -1.37
CA ARG A 134 -18.55 -16.13 -1.14
C ARG A 134 -18.87 -14.64 -1.19
N ASP A 135 -18.10 -13.84 -0.43
CA ASP A 135 -18.38 -12.42 -0.25
C ASP A 135 -18.01 -11.59 -1.48
N ALA A 136 -17.05 -12.03 -2.29
CA ALA A 136 -16.75 -11.46 -3.61
C ALA A 136 -17.74 -11.88 -4.73
N GLY A 137 -18.71 -12.75 -4.44
CA GLY A 137 -19.64 -13.28 -5.45
C GLY A 137 -18.96 -14.15 -6.52
N LEU A 138 -17.85 -14.81 -6.18
CA LEU A 138 -17.03 -15.63 -7.07
C LEU A 138 -16.91 -17.09 -6.60
N LYS A 139 -17.91 -17.61 -5.87
CA LYS A 139 -17.89 -18.99 -5.38
C LYS A 139 -17.70 -20.01 -6.50
N GLY A 140 -16.60 -20.76 -6.43
CA GLY A 140 -16.21 -21.77 -7.42
C GLY A 140 -15.65 -21.20 -8.72
N LEU A 141 -15.46 -19.88 -8.82
CA LEU A 141 -14.90 -19.20 -9.99
C LEU A 141 -13.46 -18.68 -9.77
N ILE A 142 -12.86 -18.96 -8.62
CA ILE A 142 -11.48 -18.57 -8.34
C ILE A 142 -10.58 -19.80 -8.41
N LEU A 143 -9.75 -19.85 -9.45
CA LEU A 143 -8.72 -20.87 -9.60
C LEU A 143 -7.43 -20.45 -8.88
N ARG A 144 -6.89 -21.37 -8.08
CA ARG A 144 -5.60 -21.22 -7.37
C ARG A 144 -4.62 -22.27 -7.87
N PRO A 145 -4.01 -22.09 -9.04
CA PRO A 145 -3.26 -23.14 -9.74
C PRO A 145 -2.16 -23.77 -8.91
N LEU A 146 -1.57 -22.98 -7.97
CA LEU A 146 -0.47 -23.47 -7.12
C LEU A 146 -0.93 -24.40 -5.99
N SER A 147 -2.19 -24.32 -5.58
CA SER A 147 -2.74 -25.14 -4.47
C SER A 147 -3.97 -25.95 -4.85
N ALA A 148 -4.36 -25.95 -6.11
CA ALA A 148 -5.63 -26.53 -6.57
C ALA A 148 -5.80 -27.99 -6.21
N ALA A 149 -4.74 -28.79 -6.27
CA ALA A 149 -4.80 -30.21 -5.90
C ALA A 149 -5.19 -30.45 -4.43
N LEU A 150 -5.00 -29.43 -3.56
CA LEU A 150 -5.34 -29.48 -2.12
C LEU A 150 -6.69 -28.84 -1.81
N LEU A 151 -7.36 -28.26 -2.78
CA LEU A 151 -8.62 -27.54 -2.64
C LEU A 151 -9.75 -28.29 -3.39
N PRO A 152 -11.02 -28.05 -3.05
CA PRO A 152 -12.13 -28.55 -3.84
C PRO A 152 -12.03 -28.08 -5.29
N PRO A 153 -12.46 -28.91 -6.27
CA PRO A 153 -12.47 -28.50 -7.69
C PRO A 153 -13.33 -27.26 -7.91
N THR A 154 -12.83 -26.34 -8.70
CA THR A 154 -13.58 -25.17 -9.21
C THR A 154 -14.53 -25.58 -10.35
N ARG A 155 -15.45 -24.71 -10.74
CA ARG A 155 -16.33 -24.93 -11.91
C ARG A 155 -15.51 -25.16 -13.18
N ALA A 156 -14.44 -24.38 -13.38
CA ALA A 156 -13.58 -24.55 -14.55
C ALA A 156 -12.93 -25.94 -14.64
N GLU A 157 -12.60 -26.54 -13.50
CA GLU A 157 -12.08 -27.92 -13.42
C GLU A 157 -13.20 -28.95 -13.65
N GLN A 158 -14.38 -28.74 -13.07
CA GLN A 158 -15.54 -29.62 -13.22
C GLN A 158 -16.09 -29.66 -14.65
N ASP A 159 -16.06 -28.50 -15.33
CA ASP A 159 -16.53 -28.34 -16.69
C ASP A 159 -15.46 -28.74 -17.74
N GLY A 160 -14.29 -29.24 -17.29
CA GLY A 160 -13.19 -29.66 -18.17
C GLY A 160 -12.48 -28.52 -18.89
N LEU A 161 -12.70 -27.26 -18.49
CA LEU A 161 -12.02 -26.09 -19.06
C LEU A 161 -10.54 -26.06 -18.67
N ILE A 162 -10.20 -26.56 -17.48
CA ILE A 162 -8.84 -26.66 -16.96
C ILE A 162 -8.54 -28.11 -16.56
N ALA A 163 -7.42 -28.63 -17.03
CA ALA A 163 -6.94 -29.96 -16.69
C ALA A 163 -6.34 -29.94 -15.26
N ARG A 164 -7.04 -30.56 -14.31
CA ARG A 164 -6.67 -30.58 -12.88
C ARG A 164 -5.35 -31.26 -12.61
N ASP A 165 -4.98 -32.29 -13.37
CA ASP A 165 -3.71 -33.03 -13.28
C ASP A 165 -2.49 -32.15 -13.59
N LYS A 166 -2.68 -31.03 -14.29
CA LYS A 166 -1.65 -30.02 -14.56
C LYS A 166 -1.56 -28.91 -13.50
N LEU A 167 -2.42 -28.97 -12.49
CA LEU A 167 -2.41 -28.03 -11.36
C LEU A 167 -1.59 -28.57 -10.20
N LEU A 168 -1.17 -27.67 -9.29
CA LEU A 168 -0.20 -27.98 -8.26
C LEU A 168 -0.83 -28.17 -6.88
N GLY A 169 -0.11 -28.84 -5.99
CA GLY A 169 -0.49 -29.06 -4.58
C GLY A 169 0.48 -28.41 -3.60
N ILE A 170 0.84 -27.14 -3.83
CA ILE A 170 1.76 -26.40 -2.97
C ILE A 170 1.01 -25.88 -1.74
N SER A 171 1.62 -25.98 -0.55
CA SER A 171 1.11 -25.41 0.70
C SER A 171 2.23 -24.96 1.63
N GLY A 172 1.87 -24.12 2.60
CA GLY A 172 2.79 -23.64 3.63
C GLY A 172 3.67 -22.47 3.17
N ARG A 173 4.73 -22.18 3.94
CA ARG A 173 5.55 -20.97 3.77
C ARG A 173 6.82 -21.19 2.94
N SER A 174 7.20 -22.44 2.71
CA SER A 174 8.37 -22.74 1.86
C SER A 174 8.11 -22.27 0.42
N ARG A 175 9.12 -21.76 -0.22
CA ARG A 175 9.09 -21.28 -1.62
C ARG A 175 9.98 -22.11 -2.55
N THR A 176 10.48 -23.23 -2.06
CA THR A 176 11.43 -24.08 -2.84
C THR A 176 10.82 -24.50 -4.17
N VAL A 177 9.59 -25.00 -4.15
CA VAL A 177 8.89 -25.44 -5.38
C VAL A 177 8.64 -24.25 -6.32
N GLN A 178 8.23 -23.11 -5.79
CA GLN A 178 7.99 -21.91 -6.60
C GLN A 178 9.28 -21.40 -7.27
N LEU A 179 10.42 -21.46 -6.59
CA LEU A 179 11.71 -21.05 -7.17
C LEU A 179 12.15 -22.01 -8.28
N GLN A 180 11.98 -23.33 -8.09
CA GLN A 180 12.24 -24.34 -9.13
C GLN A 180 11.35 -24.13 -10.37
N LEU A 181 10.08 -23.81 -10.15
CA LEU A 181 9.16 -23.49 -11.25
C LEU A 181 9.53 -22.18 -11.97
N ALA A 182 10.00 -21.17 -11.23
CA ALA A 182 10.48 -19.93 -11.83
C ALA A 182 11.67 -20.17 -12.75
N GLU A 183 12.62 -20.98 -12.32
CA GLU A 183 13.78 -21.40 -13.12
C GLU A 183 13.32 -22.16 -14.37
N ARG A 184 12.47 -23.17 -14.21
CA ARG A 184 11.90 -23.96 -15.31
C ARG A 184 11.17 -23.10 -16.36
N PHE A 185 10.45 -22.08 -15.94
CA PHE A 185 9.70 -21.19 -16.82
C PHE A 185 10.51 -19.97 -17.29
N GLY A 186 11.77 -19.82 -16.87
CA GLY A 186 12.62 -18.67 -17.19
C GLY A 186 12.10 -17.34 -16.63
N ILE A 187 11.32 -17.36 -15.54
CA ILE A 187 10.72 -16.17 -14.94
C ILE A 187 11.76 -15.44 -14.09
N GLN A 188 12.02 -14.17 -14.43
CA GLN A 188 12.95 -13.29 -13.73
C GLN A 188 12.29 -11.96 -13.38
N GLY A 189 12.92 -11.16 -12.52
CA GLY A 189 12.46 -9.81 -12.21
C GLY A 189 11.24 -9.73 -11.27
N PHE A 190 10.82 -10.85 -10.66
CA PHE A 190 9.77 -10.85 -9.66
C PHE A 190 10.26 -10.21 -8.36
N SER A 191 9.37 -9.53 -7.65
CA SER A 191 9.69 -8.95 -6.36
C SER A 191 10.02 -10.05 -5.34
N THR A 192 11.12 -9.87 -4.60
CA THR A 192 11.32 -10.63 -3.36
C THR A 192 10.14 -10.38 -2.42
N PRO A 193 9.85 -11.28 -1.46
CA PRO A 193 8.81 -11.04 -0.47
C PRO A 193 9.13 -9.74 0.26
N ALA A 194 8.73 -8.63 -0.32
CA ALA A 194 8.90 -7.34 0.26
C ALA A 194 8.17 -7.32 1.59
N GLY A 195 8.79 -6.71 2.57
CA GLY A 195 8.16 -6.43 3.84
C GLY A 195 6.79 -5.82 3.59
N GLY A 196 5.82 -6.33 4.29
CA GLY A 196 4.40 -6.26 4.12
C GLY A 196 3.78 -4.92 3.70
N CYS A 197 2.49 -4.97 3.43
CA CYS A 197 1.61 -3.82 3.24
C CYS A 197 1.86 -2.75 4.31
N LEU A 198 1.86 -1.47 3.94
CA LEU A 198 2.03 -0.34 4.88
C LEU A 198 1.06 -0.43 6.07
N LEU A 199 -0.14 -0.98 5.85
CA LEU A 199 -1.15 -1.18 6.89
C LEU A 199 -0.71 -2.18 8.00
N THR A 200 0.35 -2.95 7.77
CA THR A 200 0.97 -3.83 8.77
C THR A 200 2.11 -3.18 9.54
N ASP A 201 2.55 -2.00 9.13
CA ASP A 201 3.56 -1.21 9.84
C ASP A 201 2.93 -0.50 11.03
N LYS A 202 3.52 -0.64 12.21
CA LYS A 202 2.96 -0.08 13.44
C LYS A 202 2.93 1.45 13.43
N ASN A 203 4.02 2.07 12.98
CA ASN A 203 4.14 3.52 12.95
C ASN A 203 3.16 4.15 11.94
N PHE A 204 3.03 3.54 10.76
CA PHE A 204 2.04 3.96 9.77
C PHE A 204 0.61 3.79 10.28
N ALA A 205 0.32 2.66 10.93
CA ALA A 205 -1.01 2.39 11.50
C ALA A 205 -1.41 3.39 12.59
N GLU A 206 -0.47 3.82 13.45
CA GLU A 206 -0.72 4.85 14.47
C GLU A 206 -1.05 6.19 13.81
N LYS A 207 -0.31 6.61 12.78
CA LYS A 207 -0.58 7.83 12.02
C LYS A 207 -1.92 7.77 11.27
N LEU A 208 -2.27 6.60 10.73
CA LEU A 208 -3.53 6.41 10.01
C LEU A 208 -4.74 6.42 10.94
N ARG A 209 -4.64 5.83 12.14
CA ARG A 209 -5.69 5.94 13.16
C ARG A 209 -5.91 7.38 13.61
N ASP A 210 -4.82 8.12 13.82
CA ASP A 210 -4.87 9.53 14.13
C ASP A 210 -5.58 10.33 13.03
N LEU A 211 -5.28 10.04 11.76
CA LEU A 211 -5.94 10.68 10.62
C LEU A 211 -7.44 10.33 10.56
N PHE A 212 -7.79 9.04 10.74
CA PHE A 212 -9.19 8.58 10.73
C PHE A 212 -10.03 9.15 11.86
N HIS A 213 -9.41 9.44 13.00
CA HIS A 213 -10.07 10.07 14.14
C HIS A 213 -10.33 11.56 13.90
N ASP A 214 -9.42 12.25 13.22
CA ASP A 214 -9.41 13.70 13.08
C ASP A 214 -10.22 14.22 11.86
N GLN A 215 -10.29 13.41 10.79
CA GLN A 215 -10.89 13.85 9.52
C GLN A 215 -12.00 12.91 9.07
N GLU A 216 -13.16 13.47 8.73
CA GLU A 216 -14.25 12.71 8.11
C GLU A 216 -13.94 12.35 6.66
N THR A 217 -13.44 13.32 5.90
CA THR A 217 -13.08 13.15 4.49
C THR A 217 -11.56 13.02 4.37
N ILE A 218 -11.09 11.90 3.82
CA ILE A 218 -9.67 11.61 3.63
C ILE A 218 -9.41 11.38 2.15
N THR A 219 -8.40 12.05 1.64
CA THR A 219 -7.97 11.94 0.25
C THR A 219 -6.75 11.03 0.11
N PRO A 220 -6.45 10.53 -1.11
CA PRO A 220 -5.20 9.84 -1.37
C PRO A 220 -3.94 10.61 -0.95
N HIS A 221 -3.98 11.96 -1.00
CA HIS A 221 -2.85 12.81 -0.60
C HIS A 221 -2.62 12.79 0.91
N ASP A 222 -3.68 12.76 1.70
CA ASP A 222 -3.56 12.64 3.16
C ASP A 222 -2.87 11.34 3.53
N ILE A 223 -3.20 10.25 2.82
CA ILE A 223 -2.53 8.95 3.01
C ILE A 223 -1.06 9.01 2.60
N GLN A 224 -0.74 9.63 1.47
CA GLN A 224 0.66 9.80 1.03
C GLN A 224 1.47 10.60 2.04
N LEU A 225 0.90 11.64 2.63
CA LEU A 225 1.55 12.46 3.65
C LEU A 225 1.97 11.63 4.87
N LEU A 226 1.24 10.56 5.22
CA LEU A 226 1.60 9.67 6.33
C LEU A 226 2.92 8.92 6.12
N THR A 227 3.36 8.76 4.86
CA THR A 227 4.58 8.03 4.51
C THR A 227 5.85 8.84 4.73
N VAL A 228 5.75 10.16 4.80
CA VAL A 228 6.88 11.08 4.93
C VAL A 228 6.90 11.78 6.29
N GLY A 229 8.07 12.17 6.75
CA GLY A 229 8.26 13.03 7.89
C GLY A 229 7.96 12.41 9.27
N ARG A 230 8.18 13.26 10.26
CA ARG A 230 7.75 13.06 11.66
C ARG A 230 6.45 13.82 11.86
N HIS A 231 5.46 13.14 12.43
CA HIS A 231 4.14 13.73 12.66
C HIS A 231 4.00 14.17 14.10
N PHE A 232 3.43 15.35 14.27
CA PHE A 232 3.11 15.93 15.57
C PHE A 232 1.70 16.50 15.51
N ARG A 233 1.05 16.58 16.67
CA ARG A 233 -0.25 17.23 16.85
C ARG A 233 -0.18 18.16 18.04
N PHE A 234 -0.72 19.36 17.89
CA PHE A 234 -0.97 20.26 19.00
C PHE A 234 -2.15 19.78 19.83
N ASP A 235 -2.23 20.25 21.08
CA ASP A 235 -3.35 19.94 21.98
C ASP A 235 -4.69 20.46 21.42
N ASN A 236 -4.69 21.52 20.60
CA ASN A 236 -5.85 22.00 19.87
C ASN A 236 -6.22 21.18 18.61
N GLY A 237 -5.57 20.05 18.38
CA GLY A 237 -5.84 19.12 17.29
C GLY A 237 -5.08 19.39 15.98
N VAL A 238 -4.40 20.51 15.84
CA VAL A 238 -3.71 20.86 14.59
C VAL A 238 -2.47 20.02 14.35
N LYS A 239 -2.27 19.60 13.10
CA LYS A 239 -1.22 18.65 12.70
C LYS A 239 -0.01 19.32 12.03
N ILE A 240 1.17 18.84 12.38
CA ILE A 240 2.45 19.23 11.76
C ILE A 240 3.14 17.99 11.22
N VAL A 241 3.75 18.11 10.04
CA VAL A 241 4.66 17.11 9.47
C VAL A 241 6.02 17.73 9.24
N LEU A 242 7.06 17.18 9.89
CA LEU A 242 8.43 17.67 9.85
C LEU A 242 9.32 16.70 9.06
N GLY A 243 10.02 17.18 8.04
CA GLY A 243 10.91 16.36 7.22
C GLY A 243 12.07 15.74 8.00
N ARG A 244 12.55 14.56 7.60
CA ARG A 244 13.68 13.86 8.24
C ARG A 244 15.00 14.07 7.49
N ASN A 245 14.90 14.35 6.18
CA ASN A 245 16.04 14.51 5.27
C ASN A 245 15.65 15.37 4.06
N ASN A 246 16.62 15.69 3.20
CA ASN A 246 16.39 16.55 2.02
C ASN A 246 15.32 16.00 1.06
N ARG A 247 15.30 14.68 0.83
CA ARG A 247 14.28 14.06 -0.05
C ARG A 247 12.88 14.32 0.48
N GLU A 248 12.67 14.13 1.78
CA GLU A 248 11.37 14.38 2.40
C GLU A 248 11.02 15.86 2.44
N ASN A 249 12.00 16.74 2.68
CA ASN A 249 11.80 18.18 2.58
C ASN A 249 11.25 18.58 1.20
N HIS A 250 11.81 18.05 0.10
CA HIS A 250 11.31 18.31 -1.25
C HIS A 250 9.88 17.79 -1.45
N ILE A 251 9.56 16.61 -0.93
CA ILE A 251 8.20 16.06 -0.99
C ILE A 251 7.22 16.96 -0.24
N LEU A 252 7.57 17.41 0.98
CA LEU A 252 6.74 18.31 1.77
C LEU A 252 6.55 19.66 1.08
N MET A 253 7.59 20.23 0.47
CA MET A 253 7.49 21.47 -0.31
C MET A 253 6.55 21.31 -1.51
N ALA A 254 6.60 20.18 -2.22
CA ALA A 254 5.68 19.92 -3.32
C ALA A 254 4.22 19.75 -2.86
N LEU A 255 3.99 19.20 -1.67
CA LEU A 255 2.67 19.06 -1.08
C LEU A 255 2.10 20.38 -0.54
N ALA A 256 2.94 21.36 -0.21
CA ALA A 256 2.51 22.66 0.33
C ALA A 256 1.57 23.43 -0.64
N ALA A 257 1.72 23.23 -1.96
CA ALA A 257 0.88 23.86 -2.97
C ALA A 257 -0.62 23.47 -2.90
N ARG A 258 -1.00 22.58 -1.97
CA ARG A 258 -2.35 21.99 -1.83
C ARG A 258 -3.10 22.46 -0.57
N GLY A 259 -2.86 23.68 -0.15
CA GLY A 259 -3.60 24.28 0.99
C GLY A 259 -2.94 24.07 2.35
N TYR A 260 -1.68 23.61 2.37
CA TYR A 260 -0.88 23.55 3.58
C TYR A 260 0.04 24.78 3.70
N HIS A 261 0.33 25.17 4.91
CA HIS A 261 1.34 26.18 5.21
C HIS A 261 2.72 25.55 5.34
N LEU A 262 3.75 26.20 4.78
CA LEU A 262 5.13 25.73 4.81
C LEU A 262 6.01 26.64 5.66
N PHE A 263 6.67 26.04 6.64
CA PHE A 263 7.72 26.70 7.45
C PHE A 263 9.08 26.14 7.04
N MET A 264 10.05 27.03 6.80
CA MET A 264 11.39 26.65 6.35
C MET A 264 12.49 27.29 7.19
N PRO A 265 13.61 26.59 7.43
CA PRO A 265 14.79 27.20 7.99
C PRO A 265 15.31 28.30 7.06
N HIS A 266 15.73 29.44 7.60
CA HIS A 266 16.31 30.56 6.85
C HIS A 266 17.76 30.81 7.29
N GLY A 267 18.71 30.64 6.37
CA GLY A 267 20.13 30.84 6.63
C GLY A 267 20.85 29.69 7.35
N PHE A 268 20.16 28.55 7.57
CA PHE A 268 20.78 27.36 8.16
C PHE A 268 20.16 26.06 7.60
N PRO A 269 20.88 24.92 7.62
CA PRO A 269 20.34 23.64 7.19
C PRO A 269 19.42 23.04 8.25
N GLY A 270 18.21 22.61 7.84
CA GLY A 270 17.24 22.01 8.76
C GLY A 270 16.04 21.40 8.05
N PRO A 271 15.12 20.79 8.81
CA PRO A 271 13.89 20.26 8.26
C PRO A 271 12.91 21.38 7.88
N VAL A 272 12.08 21.12 6.88
CA VAL A 272 10.87 21.91 6.62
C VAL A 272 9.70 21.34 7.41
N ALA A 273 8.75 22.18 7.79
CA ALA A 273 7.52 21.78 8.44
C ALA A 273 6.31 22.14 7.58
N LEU A 274 5.42 21.16 7.39
CA LEU A 274 4.12 21.33 6.76
C LEU A 274 3.05 21.38 7.87
N PHE A 275 2.16 22.37 7.80
CA PHE A 275 1.16 22.65 8.81
C PHE A 275 -0.22 22.80 8.18
N SER A 276 -1.24 22.18 8.79
CA SER A 276 -2.63 22.32 8.39
C SER A 276 -3.38 23.20 9.41
N GLY A 277 -4.11 24.19 8.95
CA GLY A 277 -4.87 25.11 9.81
C GLY A 277 -4.38 26.56 9.68
N THR A 278 -4.89 27.46 10.54
CA THR A 278 -4.48 28.86 10.58
C THR A 278 -3.41 29.04 11.66
N PRO A 279 -2.17 29.39 11.31
CA PRO A 279 -1.12 29.59 12.31
C PRO A 279 -1.33 30.93 13.05
N ASP A 280 -1.53 30.84 14.36
CA ASP A 280 -1.42 31.98 15.24
C ASP A 280 0.04 32.21 15.69
N PRO A 281 0.40 33.31 16.33
CA PRO A 281 1.76 33.61 16.74
C PRO A 281 2.38 32.56 17.66
N GLU A 282 1.61 31.93 18.55
CA GLU A 282 2.12 30.90 19.48
C GLU A 282 2.43 29.61 18.71
N VAL A 283 1.54 29.21 17.81
CA VAL A 283 1.75 28.06 16.92
C VAL A 283 2.97 28.29 16.00
N MET A 284 3.13 29.48 15.45
CA MET A 284 4.28 29.83 14.62
C MET A 284 5.60 29.68 15.40
N GLN A 285 5.65 30.20 16.62
CA GLN A 285 6.80 30.07 17.51
C GLN A 285 7.11 28.60 17.83
N ALA A 286 6.08 27.82 18.16
CA ALA A 286 6.23 26.39 18.47
C ALA A 286 6.74 25.59 17.27
N ILE A 287 6.24 25.84 16.06
CA ILE A 287 6.72 25.22 14.82
C ILE A 287 8.18 25.60 14.56
N GLY A 288 8.53 26.87 14.71
CA GLY A 288 9.89 27.35 14.55
C GLY A 288 10.86 26.66 15.51
N ARG A 289 10.53 26.59 16.80
CA ARG A 289 11.31 25.87 17.82
C ARG A 289 11.41 24.38 17.52
N LEU A 290 10.36 23.76 17.01
CA LEU A 290 10.37 22.36 16.56
C LEU A 290 11.39 22.15 15.42
N ILE A 291 11.43 23.04 14.43
CA ILE A 291 12.41 23.00 13.33
C ILE A 291 13.83 23.10 13.89
N ILE A 292 14.08 24.04 14.80
CA ILE A 292 15.39 24.23 15.44
C ILE A 292 15.81 22.99 16.26
N THR A 293 14.88 22.41 17.01
CA THR A 293 15.11 21.18 17.81
C THR A 293 15.62 20.01 16.96
N TYR A 294 15.13 19.90 15.73
CA TYR A 294 15.53 18.83 14.79
C TYR A 294 16.61 19.24 13.78
N SER A 295 17.16 20.46 13.90
CA SER A 295 18.28 20.93 13.10
C SER A 295 19.62 20.57 13.74
N LYS A 296 20.67 20.49 12.91
CA LYS A 296 22.03 20.36 13.45
C LYS A 296 22.38 21.63 14.24
N GLN A 297 22.89 21.45 15.46
CA GLN A 297 23.33 22.56 16.29
C GLN A 297 24.65 23.10 15.78
N ALA A 298 24.73 24.44 15.60
CA ALA A 298 25.98 25.17 15.37
C ALA A 298 26.05 26.33 16.39
N PRO A 299 27.07 26.37 17.22
CA PRO A 299 27.23 27.44 18.22
C PRO A 299 27.28 28.82 17.58
N GLY A 300 26.57 29.80 18.16
CA GLY A 300 26.57 31.19 17.71
C GLY A 300 25.79 31.49 16.42
N GLN A 301 25.12 30.52 15.80
CA GLN A 301 24.32 30.74 14.61
C GLN A 301 22.94 31.26 14.98
N VAL A 302 22.57 32.44 14.47
CA VAL A 302 21.20 32.97 14.53
C VAL A 302 20.33 32.11 13.62
N ARG A 303 19.23 31.56 14.14
CA ARG A 303 18.35 30.65 13.43
C ARG A 303 16.98 31.28 13.24
N ARG A 304 16.72 31.69 12.02
CA ARG A 304 15.43 32.28 11.66
C ARG A 304 14.59 31.31 10.85
N ILE A 305 13.29 31.46 10.95
CA ILE A 305 12.30 30.64 10.23
C ILE A 305 11.59 31.53 9.23
N ARG A 306 11.40 31.01 8.03
CA ARG A 306 10.58 31.65 6.99
C ARG A 306 9.21 31.02 6.93
N PHE A 307 8.17 31.87 6.98
CA PHE A 307 6.79 31.51 6.73
C PHE A 307 6.21 32.52 5.71
N GLY A 308 5.93 32.07 4.48
CA GLY A 308 5.58 32.97 3.38
C GLY A 308 6.68 34.01 3.13
N SER A 309 6.33 35.29 3.23
CA SER A 309 7.26 36.44 3.15
C SER A 309 7.89 36.85 4.50
N GLU A 310 7.35 36.34 5.59
CA GLU A 310 7.81 36.69 6.95
C GLU A 310 9.04 35.86 7.33
N ILE A 311 10.00 36.49 8.02
CA ILE A 311 11.15 35.83 8.62
C ILE A 311 11.19 36.26 10.11
N PHE A 312 11.11 35.29 11.00
CA PHE A 312 11.07 35.54 12.44
C PHE A 312 12.06 34.69 13.22
N ASP A 313 12.37 35.10 14.44
CA ASP A 313 13.15 34.33 15.39
C ASP A 313 12.22 33.56 16.32
N PRO A 314 12.23 32.22 16.33
CA PRO A 314 11.37 31.43 17.19
C PRO A 314 11.93 31.29 18.62
N GLY A 315 13.10 31.83 18.91
CA GLY A 315 13.80 31.66 20.20
C GLY A 315 14.43 30.27 20.35
N ASP A 316 14.83 29.95 21.55
CA ASP A 316 15.55 28.71 21.88
C ASP A 316 14.67 27.46 21.74
N PRO A 317 15.28 26.29 21.44
CA PRO A 317 14.56 25.02 21.39
C PRO A 317 13.99 24.67 22.77
N LEU A 318 12.77 24.12 22.78
CA LEU A 318 12.10 23.65 23.98
C LEU A 318 11.78 22.15 23.89
N PRO A 319 11.59 21.46 25.03
CA PRO A 319 11.02 20.11 25.02
C PRO A 319 9.69 20.07 24.27
N ILE A 320 9.45 19.00 23.50
CA ILE A 320 8.26 18.87 22.64
C ILE A 320 6.96 19.05 23.43
N GLN A 321 6.88 18.45 24.62
CA GLN A 321 5.72 18.57 25.50
C GLN A 321 5.46 19.99 25.98
N SER A 322 6.52 20.77 26.23
CA SER A 322 6.42 22.17 26.66
C SER A 322 5.90 23.11 25.56
N MET A 323 5.86 22.62 24.31
CA MET A 323 5.28 23.35 23.16
C MET A 323 3.83 22.95 22.87
N GLY A 324 3.16 22.20 23.76
CA GLY A 324 1.81 21.67 23.51
C GLY A 324 1.77 20.67 22.35
N LEU A 325 2.87 19.96 22.11
CA LEU A 325 2.99 19.04 20.98
C LEU A 325 3.10 17.58 21.43
N LYS A 326 2.32 16.72 20.81
CA LYS A 326 2.41 15.26 20.93
C LYS A 326 2.92 14.67 19.63
N LYS A 327 3.92 13.80 19.72
CA LYS A 327 4.42 13.05 18.56
C LYS A 327 3.48 11.89 18.25
N ILE A 328 3.10 11.76 16.97
CA ILE A 328 2.26 10.67 16.47
C ILE A 328 3.16 9.59 15.86
N GLY A 329 2.91 8.34 16.21
CA GLY A 329 3.72 7.21 15.79
C GLY A 329 4.82 6.86 16.79
N THR A 330 5.43 5.68 16.60
CA THR A 330 6.49 5.16 17.48
C THR A 330 7.75 6.02 17.43
N LYS A 331 8.42 6.11 18.59
CA LYS A 331 9.78 6.69 18.66
C LYS A 331 10.72 5.81 17.82
N HIS A 332 11.41 6.42 16.86
CA HIS A 332 12.64 5.89 16.26
C HIS A 332 13.82 6.63 16.85
#